data_b0bff5de6fea5a511bcf61977749b5d8
#
_entry.id   b0bff5de6fea5a511bcf61977749b5d8
#
_cell.length_a   1.000
_cell.length_b   1.000
_cell.length_c   1.000
_cell.angle_alpha   90.00
_cell.angle_beta   90.00
_cell.angle_gamma   90.00
#
_symmetry.space_group_name_H-M   'P 1'
#
loop_
_entity.id
_entity.type
_entity.pdbx_description
1 polymer ?
#
loop_
_entity_poly.entity_id
_entity_poly.type
_entity_poly.pdbx_seq_one_letter_code
_entity_poly.pdbx_strand_id
1 'polypeptide(L)'
;MAKYRKLGRTSSQRKALIRNQVTALLNNGKIVTTEAKAKEIRKEVEKLIALAVKEKDNFEEVTVKAKVAKKDDKGRRVKEVVDGKKVTVYEEVEKTIKKDMPSRLHARRQMLKVLYTATEAPKNNIKRNMKK
;
A
#
# COMPACT_ATOMS: atom_id res chain seq x y z
N MET A 1 -16.18 0.19 -33.60
CA MET A 1 -16.95 -0.40 -32.46
C MET A 1 -16.15 -0.35 -31.17
N ALA A 2 -16.80 -0.01 -30.05
CA ALA A 2 -16.12 0.04 -28.77
C ALA A 2 -15.71 -1.38 -28.29
N LYS A 3 -14.42 -1.60 -28.00
CA LYS A 3 -13.89 -2.89 -27.53
C LYS A 3 -14.25 -3.25 -26.08
N TYR A 4 -15.10 -2.45 -25.42
CA TYR A 4 -15.45 -2.60 -24.01
C TYR A 4 -16.95 -2.38 -23.75
N ARG A 5 -17.48 -2.99 -22.70
CA ARG A 5 -18.87 -2.79 -22.28
C ARG A 5 -19.04 -1.45 -21.57
N LYS A 6 -20.04 -0.68 -21.97
CA LYS A 6 -20.38 0.59 -21.30
C LYS A 6 -20.97 0.40 -19.90
N LEU A 7 -21.59 -0.75 -19.62
CA LEU A 7 -22.23 -1.11 -18.34
C LEU A 7 -23.35 -0.14 -17.91
N GLY A 8 -24.04 0.50 -18.91
CA GLY A 8 -25.08 1.49 -18.63
C GLY A 8 -24.59 2.76 -17.93
N ARG A 9 -23.32 3.14 -18.10
CA ARG A 9 -22.69 4.24 -17.37
C ARG A 9 -21.94 5.19 -18.30
N THR A 10 -21.77 6.43 -17.83
CA THR A 10 -20.85 7.39 -18.47
C THR A 10 -19.40 6.91 -18.33
N SER A 11 -18.50 7.46 -19.12
CA SER A 11 -17.08 7.05 -19.11
C SER A 11 -16.43 7.18 -17.72
N SER A 12 -16.68 8.29 -17.02
CA SER A 12 -16.18 8.55 -15.68
C SER A 12 -16.75 7.57 -14.63
N GLN A 13 -18.07 7.37 -14.64
CA GLN A 13 -18.74 6.43 -13.74
C GLN A 13 -18.30 4.98 -13.98
N ARG A 14 -18.12 4.58 -15.26
CA ARG A 14 -17.60 3.26 -15.60
C ARG A 14 -16.19 3.07 -15.06
N LYS A 15 -15.30 4.05 -15.24
CA LYS A 15 -13.93 4.01 -14.73
C LYS A 15 -13.90 3.88 -13.22
N ALA A 16 -14.71 4.65 -12.50
CA ALA A 16 -14.83 4.59 -11.05
C ALA A 16 -15.34 3.23 -10.57
N LEU A 17 -16.37 2.67 -11.24
CA LEU A 17 -16.91 1.35 -10.94
C LEU A 17 -15.83 0.24 -11.06
N ILE A 18 -15.11 0.23 -12.19
CA ILE A 18 -14.08 -0.79 -12.44
C ILE A 18 -12.96 -0.66 -11.41
N ARG A 19 -12.44 0.54 -11.17
CA ARG A 19 -11.40 0.78 -10.15
C ARG A 19 -11.81 0.27 -8.78
N ASN A 20 -13.04 0.58 -8.36
CA ASN A 20 -13.57 0.16 -7.06
C ASN A 20 -13.63 -1.37 -6.95
N GLN A 21 -14.18 -2.05 -7.95
CA GLN A 21 -14.30 -3.50 -7.93
C GLN A 21 -12.95 -4.22 -8.07
N VAL A 22 -12.01 -3.69 -8.86
CA VAL A 22 -10.64 -4.22 -8.95
C VAL A 22 -9.93 -4.10 -7.60
N THR A 23 -10.04 -2.94 -6.96
CA THR A 23 -9.46 -2.72 -5.63
C THR A 23 -10.07 -3.66 -4.59
N ALA A 24 -11.40 -3.80 -4.58
CA ALA A 24 -12.10 -4.70 -3.66
C ALA A 24 -11.72 -6.16 -3.89
N LEU A 25 -11.58 -6.60 -5.16
CA LEU A 25 -11.18 -7.97 -5.48
C LEU A 25 -9.77 -8.28 -4.99
N LEU A 26 -8.81 -7.39 -5.24
CA LEU A 26 -7.42 -7.60 -4.82
C LEU A 26 -7.25 -7.50 -3.30
N ASN A 27 -8.03 -6.66 -2.63
CA ASN A 27 -7.96 -6.48 -1.18
C ASN A 27 -8.61 -7.65 -0.42
N ASN A 28 -9.76 -8.13 -0.88
CA ASN A 28 -10.58 -9.13 -0.17
C ASN A 28 -10.41 -10.56 -0.72
N GLY A 29 -9.72 -10.73 -1.86
CA GLY A 29 -9.54 -12.02 -2.54
C GLY A 29 -10.78 -12.50 -3.32
N LYS A 30 -11.98 -11.98 -3.03
CA LYS A 30 -13.24 -12.35 -3.69
C LYS A 30 -14.23 -11.19 -3.69
N ILE A 31 -15.09 -11.15 -4.71
CA ILE A 31 -16.24 -10.24 -4.80
C ILE A 31 -17.46 -10.95 -5.38
N VAL A 32 -18.64 -10.46 -5.04
CA VAL A 32 -19.92 -10.88 -5.67
C VAL A 32 -20.36 -9.74 -6.59
N THR A 33 -20.55 -10.04 -7.87
CA THR A 33 -20.91 -9.04 -8.88
C THR A 33 -21.64 -9.69 -10.06
N THR A 34 -22.15 -8.87 -10.99
CA THR A 34 -22.79 -9.40 -12.19
C THR A 34 -21.78 -9.94 -13.19
N GLU A 35 -22.16 -10.93 -14.00
CA GLU A 35 -21.29 -11.54 -15.02
C GLU A 35 -20.67 -10.51 -15.97
N ALA A 36 -21.48 -9.54 -16.43
CA ALA A 36 -21.00 -8.48 -17.33
C ALA A 36 -19.89 -7.64 -16.71
N LYS A 37 -20.00 -7.30 -15.43
CA LYS A 37 -18.95 -6.58 -14.69
C LYS A 37 -17.73 -7.45 -14.46
N ALA A 38 -17.92 -8.72 -14.07
CA ALA A 38 -16.84 -9.68 -13.85
C ALA A 38 -15.97 -9.84 -15.11
N LYS A 39 -16.56 -9.98 -16.28
CA LYS A 39 -15.85 -10.09 -17.57
C LYS A 39 -15.01 -8.84 -17.90
N GLU A 40 -15.47 -7.65 -17.52
CA GLU A 40 -14.70 -6.40 -17.74
C GLU A 40 -13.57 -6.22 -16.71
N ILE A 41 -13.81 -6.58 -15.46
CA ILE A 41 -12.83 -6.47 -14.37
C ILE A 41 -11.67 -7.43 -14.59
N ARG A 42 -11.94 -8.64 -15.06
CA ARG A 42 -10.94 -9.70 -15.28
C ARG A 42 -9.74 -9.18 -16.08
N LYS A 43 -9.96 -8.47 -17.18
CA LYS A 43 -8.91 -7.93 -18.03
C LYS A 43 -7.96 -6.97 -17.30
N GLU A 44 -8.53 -6.11 -16.45
CA GLU A 44 -7.73 -5.14 -15.68
C GLU A 44 -6.98 -5.80 -14.54
N VAL A 45 -7.59 -6.75 -13.85
CA VAL A 45 -6.95 -7.51 -12.75
C VAL A 45 -5.81 -8.35 -13.28
N GLU A 46 -5.99 -9.09 -14.39
CA GLU A 46 -4.95 -9.90 -15.01
C GLU A 46 -3.72 -9.06 -15.40
N LYS A 47 -3.93 -7.86 -15.95
CA LYS A 47 -2.82 -6.93 -16.27
C LYS A 47 -2.05 -6.50 -15.01
N LEU A 48 -2.76 -6.18 -13.92
CA LEU A 48 -2.11 -5.75 -12.68
C LEU A 48 -1.33 -6.90 -12.04
N ILE A 49 -1.90 -8.12 -12.03
CA ILE A 49 -1.23 -9.30 -11.50
C ILE A 49 0.01 -9.64 -12.33
N ALA A 50 -0.10 -9.64 -13.67
CA ALA A 50 1.04 -9.90 -14.55
C ALA A 50 2.18 -8.89 -14.31
N LEU A 51 1.85 -7.60 -14.14
CA LEU A 51 2.82 -6.56 -13.85
C LEU A 51 3.47 -6.77 -12.47
N ALA A 52 2.69 -7.14 -11.47
CA ALA A 52 3.19 -7.42 -10.12
C ALA A 52 4.11 -8.65 -10.09
N VAL A 53 3.72 -9.73 -10.78
CA VAL A 53 4.51 -10.96 -10.86
C VAL A 53 5.85 -10.73 -11.57
N LYS A 54 5.82 -9.97 -12.69
CA LYS A 54 7.04 -9.64 -13.45
C LYS A 54 8.09 -8.91 -12.61
N GLU A 55 7.65 -7.99 -11.75
CA GLU A 55 8.55 -7.08 -11.01
C GLU A 55 8.71 -7.45 -9.52
N LYS A 56 8.14 -8.57 -9.10
CA LYS A 56 8.06 -8.96 -7.69
C LYS A 56 9.44 -9.03 -7.01
N ASP A 57 10.45 -9.57 -7.67
CA ASP A 57 11.79 -9.78 -7.12
C ASP A 57 12.84 -8.77 -7.64
N ASN A 58 12.40 -7.75 -8.36
CA ASN A 58 13.27 -6.75 -8.96
C ASN A 58 13.61 -5.62 -7.98
N PHE A 59 14.42 -5.93 -6.97
CA PHE A 59 14.94 -5.00 -5.97
C PHE A 59 16.42 -5.32 -5.68
N GLU A 60 17.14 -4.35 -5.15
CA GLU A 60 18.50 -4.50 -4.62
C GLU A 60 18.50 -4.32 -3.09
N GLU A 61 19.38 -5.03 -2.40
CA GLU A 61 19.61 -4.82 -0.97
C GLU A 61 20.73 -3.79 -0.78
N VAL A 62 20.38 -2.69 -0.11
CA VAL A 62 21.31 -1.58 0.13
C VAL A 62 21.42 -1.35 1.63
N THR A 63 22.64 -1.24 2.12
CA THR A 63 22.89 -0.83 3.50
C THR A 63 22.82 0.68 3.62
N VAL A 64 21.98 1.19 4.49
CA VAL A 64 21.84 2.62 4.78
C VAL A 64 22.07 2.91 6.25
N LYS A 65 22.75 3.98 6.54
CA LYS A 65 22.88 4.52 7.89
C LYS A 65 21.56 5.14 8.32
N ALA A 66 20.92 4.57 9.30
CA ALA A 66 19.67 5.08 9.85
C ALA A 66 19.89 5.63 11.26
N LYS A 67 19.40 6.82 11.54
CA LYS A 67 19.37 7.37 12.91
C LYS A 67 18.24 6.72 13.68
N VAL A 68 18.59 5.92 14.69
CA VAL A 68 17.66 5.21 15.55
C VAL A 68 17.74 5.80 16.95
N ALA A 69 16.61 6.05 17.59
CA ALA A 69 16.60 6.51 18.97
C ALA A 69 17.21 5.45 19.89
N LYS A 70 18.26 5.82 20.61
CA LYS A 70 18.92 4.96 21.60
C LYS A 70 17.89 4.55 22.65
N LYS A 71 17.88 3.25 22.99
CA LYS A 71 16.99 2.70 24.02
C LYS A 71 17.83 2.21 25.20
N ASP A 72 17.27 2.37 26.40
CA ASP A 72 17.82 1.78 27.61
C ASP A 72 17.45 0.28 27.72
N ASP A 73 17.96 -0.43 28.72
CA ASP A 73 17.69 -1.87 28.96
C ASP A 73 16.20 -2.17 29.18
N LYS A 74 15.39 -1.16 29.49
CA LYS A 74 13.93 -1.25 29.68
C LYS A 74 13.15 -0.90 28.40
N GLY A 75 13.84 -0.70 27.25
CA GLY A 75 13.25 -0.37 25.97
C GLY A 75 12.74 1.06 25.84
N ARG A 76 13.02 1.96 26.78
CA ARG A 76 12.63 3.38 26.75
C ARG A 76 13.66 4.18 25.98
N ARG A 77 13.24 5.27 25.34
CA ARG A 77 14.15 6.17 24.62
C ARG A 77 15.02 6.94 25.62
N VAL A 78 16.33 6.86 25.44
CA VAL A 78 17.29 7.66 26.21
C VAL A 78 17.14 9.12 25.82
N LYS A 79 17.05 9.99 26.82
CA LYS A 79 16.96 11.44 26.66
C LYS A 79 18.05 12.12 27.47
N GLU A 80 18.72 13.08 26.84
CA GLU A 80 19.69 13.95 27.49
C GLU A 80 19.11 15.36 27.63
N VAL A 81 19.56 16.09 28.64
CA VAL A 81 19.17 17.47 28.87
C VAL A 81 20.22 18.37 28.23
N VAL A 82 19.84 19.04 27.13
CA VAL A 82 20.66 20.03 26.43
C VAL A 82 19.94 21.36 26.57
N ASP A 83 20.60 22.39 27.07
CA ASP A 83 20.05 23.75 27.28
C ASP A 83 18.68 23.73 28.02
N GLY A 84 18.53 22.89 29.07
CA GLY A 84 17.30 22.77 29.84
C GLY A 84 16.16 22.02 29.14
N LYS A 85 16.35 21.52 27.90
CA LYS A 85 15.35 20.73 27.16
C LYS A 85 15.76 19.28 27.05
N LYS A 86 14.78 18.37 27.24
CA LYS A 86 15.00 16.92 27.07
C LYS A 86 15.02 16.56 25.59
N VAL A 87 16.18 16.20 25.08
CA VAL A 87 16.38 15.80 23.68
C VAL A 87 16.60 14.28 23.61
N THR A 88 16.03 13.62 22.61
CA THR A 88 16.23 12.18 22.41
C THR A 88 17.60 11.93 21.78
N VAL A 89 18.38 11.04 22.35
CA VAL A 89 19.68 10.63 21.80
C VAL A 89 19.46 9.65 20.66
N TYR A 90 20.16 9.86 19.53
CA TYR A 90 20.13 9.00 18.36
C TYR A 90 21.51 8.37 18.16
N GLU A 91 21.49 7.12 17.72
CA GLU A 91 22.67 6.40 17.25
C GLU A 91 22.55 6.09 15.78
N GLU A 92 23.63 6.04 15.05
CA GLU A 92 23.67 5.62 13.66
C GLU A 92 23.85 4.11 13.60
N VAL A 93 22.85 3.43 13.06
CA VAL A 93 22.85 1.99 12.88
C VAL A 93 22.76 1.67 11.40
N GLU A 94 23.59 0.76 10.94
CA GLU A 94 23.50 0.25 9.57
C GLU A 94 22.31 -0.70 9.45
N LYS A 95 21.42 -0.39 8.51
CA LYS A 95 20.24 -1.21 8.19
C LYS A 95 20.25 -1.58 6.74
N THR A 96 20.07 -2.87 6.47
CA THR A 96 19.83 -3.37 5.13
C THR A 96 18.37 -3.13 4.77
N ILE A 97 18.12 -2.39 3.70
CA ILE A 97 16.79 -2.13 3.15
C ILE A 97 16.71 -2.62 1.71
N LYS A 98 15.53 -3.09 1.32
CA LYS A 98 15.22 -3.45 -0.06
C LYS A 98 14.82 -2.20 -0.82
N LYS A 99 15.65 -1.81 -1.79
CA LYS A 99 15.42 -0.67 -2.67
C LYS A 99 14.85 -1.13 -3.99
N ASP A 100 13.69 -0.61 -4.36
CA ASP A 100 13.06 -0.94 -5.63
C ASP A 100 13.92 -0.47 -6.82
N MET A 101 14.14 -1.35 -7.78
CA MET A 101 14.73 -0.98 -9.06
C MET A 101 13.79 -0.03 -9.85
N PRO A 102 14.30 0.78 -10.79
CA PRO A 102 13.48 1.77 -11.51
C PRO A 102 12.26 1.18 -12.21
N SER A 103 12.37 0.01 -12.81
CA SER A 103 11.24 -0.67 -13.47
C SER A 103 10.19 -1.12 -12.46
N ARG A 104 10.58 -1.65 -11.29
CA ARG A 104 9.67 -2.01 -10.21
C ARG A 104 8.94 -0.79 -9.65
N LEU A 105 9.65 0.31 -9.44
CA LEU A 105 9.05 1.57 -9.02
C LEU A 105 8.03 2.09 -10.04
N HIS A 106 8.36 1.99 -11.34
CA HIS A 106 7.44 2.35 -12.43
C HIS A 106 6.19 1.47 -12.40
N ALA A 107 6.35 0.15 -12.27
CA ALA A 107 5.23 -0.78 -12.16
C ALA A 107 4.29 -0.44 -10.99
N ARG A 108 4.84 -0.18 -9.81
CA ARG A 108 4.06 0.28 -8.64
C ARG A 108 3.26 1.54 -8.94
N ARG A 109 3.87 2.53 -9.58
CA ARG A 109 3.18 3.77 -9.99
C ARG A 109 2.06 3.50 -10.98
N GLN A 110 2.23 2.57 -11.93
CA GLN A 110 1.18 2.17 -12.86
C GLN A 110 0.01 1.48 -12.15
N MET A 111 0.29 0.57 -11.21
CA MET A 111 -0.75 -0.08 -10.41
C MET A 111 -1.55 0.94 -9.57
N LEU A 112 -0.88 1.91 -8.95
CA LEU A 112 -1.52 2.96 -8.15
C LEU A 112 -2.41 3.92 -8.97
N LYS A 113 -2.21 4.04 -10.29
CA LYS A 113 -3.15 4.77 -11.16
C LYS A 113 -4.51 4.09 -11.27
N VAL A 114 -4.57 2.78 -11.09
CA VAL A 114 -5.80 1.99 -11.20
C VAL A 114 -6.40 1.70 -9.83
N LEU A 115 -5.59 1.42 -8.83
CA LEU A 115 -6.06 1.04 -7.50
C LEU A 115 -6.43 2.26 -6.64
N TYR A 116 -7.40 2.09 -5.75
CA TYR A 116 -7.67 3.01 -4.65
C TYR A 116 -6.85 2.61 -3.43
N THR A 117 -6.57 3.56 -2.56
CA THR A 117 -5.95 3.29 -1.26
C THR A 117 -6.92 2.48 -0.40
N ALA A 118 -6.50 1.30 0.01
CA ALA A 118 -7.22 0.52 1.01
C ALA A 118 -6.75 0.98 2.39
N THR A 119 -7.64 1.58 3.16
CA THR A 119 -7.39 1.95 4.55
C THR A 119 -7.92 0.86 5.46
N GLU A 120 -7.03 0.22 6.23
CA GLU A 120 -7.48 -0.61 7.33
C GLU A 120 -8.11 0.28 8.40
N ALA A 121 -9.31 -0.08 8.86
CA ALA A 121 -9.88 0.58 10.03
C ALA A 121 -8.92 0.40 11.22
N PRO A 122 -8.56 1.46 11.96
CA PRO A 122 -7.63 1.35 13.07
C PRO A 122 -8.20 0.37 14.10
N LYS A 123 -7.50 -0.71 14.35
CA LYS A 123 -7.88 -1.80 15.29
C LYS A 123 -8.18 -1.31 16.72
N ASN A 124 -7.81 -0.07 17.02
CA ASN A 124 -7.96 0.52 18.36
C ASN A 124 -9.31 1.18 18.65
N ASN A 125 -10.21 1.33 17.67
CA ASN A 125 -11.51 1.97 17.91
C ASN A 125 -12.56 1.03 18.52
N ILE A 126 -12.33 -0.29 18.52
CA ILE A 126 -13.27 -1.27 19.09
C ILE A 126 -13.26 -1.23 20.65
N LYS A 127 -12.12 -0.89 21.25
CA LYS A 127 -11.99 -0.87 22.73
C LYS A 127 -12.53 0.38 23.41
N ARG A 128 -12.74 1.49 22.70
CA ARG A 128 -13.27 2.74 23.31
C ARG A 128 -14.78 2.74 23.53
N ASN A 129 -15.52 1.94 22.76
CA ASN A 129 -16.99 1.92 22.85
C ASN A 129 -17.53 0.82 23.78
N MET A 130 -16.66 0.00 24.40
CA MET A 130 -17.08 -1.02 25.36
C MET A 130 -16.97 -0.61 26.84
N LYS A 131 -16.63 0.65 27.11
CA LYS A 131 -16.65 1.22 28.47
C LYS A 131 -17.67 2.36 28.54
N LYS A 132 -18.93 2.00 28.45
CA LYS A 132 -20.05 2.79 29.01
C LYS A 132 -21.03 1.84 29.64
#